data_685b77026b48a88de0c7c9a2b9dc414b
#
_entry.id   685b77026b48a88de0c7c9a2b9dc414b
#
_cell.length_a   1.000
_cell.length_b   1.000
_cell.length_c   1.000
_cell.angle_alpha   90.00
_cell.angle_beta   90.00
_cell.angle_gamma   90.00
#
_symmetry.space_group_name_H-M   'P 1'
#
loop_
_entity.id
_entity.type
_entity.pdbx_description
1 polymer ?
#
loop_
_entity_poly.entity_id
_entity_poly.type
_entity_poly.pdbx_seq_one_letter_code
_entity_poly.pdbx_strand_id
1 'polypeptide(L)'
;MYYYTPMKDDTETISKLQQLAEKPPTEGQDLYYSRIRQQGLRWNYKRVRRVYLLLGMNRRRKIRRRVPARVQVPLAVPEQAGQMWSMDFMSDVLVNKRKFRTLNIIDDFNRQALSLEAAYSMPASRVTQILERTIAEQGKPRCIRADNGPEFISKGFREWCSSQDITIQYIQPGKPMQNGYIERFNRTFRENILDAYLFEDINQLQCLADEWIQDYDYNRPHEALGGVTPAYFKQIKCGDMENATAFTTSPHL
;
A
#
# COMPACT_ATOMS: atom_id res chain seq x y z
N MET A 1 53.24 9.58 -13.33
CA MET A 1 51.94 8.90 -13.61
C MET A 1 50.88 9.63 -12.82
N TYR A 2 50.02 10.46 -13.46
CA TYR A 2 48.95 11.20 -12.76
C TYR A 2 47.76 10.28 -12.58
N TYR A 3 47.42 9.93 -11.36
CA TYR A 3 46.18 9.20 -11.06
C TYR A 3 45.05 10.20 -11.09
N TYR A 4 44.23 10.16 -12.14
CA TYR A 4 42.99 10.89 -12.21
C TYR A 4 41.98 10.24 -11.25
N THR A 5 41.66 10.91 -10.15
CA THR A 5 40.58 10.53 -9.25
C THR A 5 39.36 11.34 -9.67
N PRO A 6 38.37 10.75 -10.37
CA PRO A 6 37.21 11.50 -10.79
C PRO A 6 36.41 11.93 -9.54
N MET A 7 36.38 13.22 -9.25
CA MET A 7 35.47 13.79 -8.25
C MET A 7 34.05 13.70 -8.82
N LYS A 8 33.30 12.74 -8.30
CA LYS A 8 31.86 12.61 -8.64
C LYS A 8 31.09 13.54 -7.72
N ASP A 9 30.51 14.57 -8.30
CA ASP A 9 29.57 15.41 -7.54
C ASP A 9 28.23 14.66 -7.38
N ASP A 10 27.97 14.22 -6.15
CA ASP A 10 26.75 13.51 -5.76
C ASP A 10 25.82 14.35 -4.89
N THR A 11 26.17 15.62 -4.65
CA THR A 11 25.45 16.52 -3.71
C THR A 11 23.96 16.54 -3.98
N GLU A 12 23.56 16.73 -5.24
CA GLU A 12 22.15 16.75 -5.64
C GLU A 12 21.47 15.39 -5.38
N THR A 13 22.15 14.28 -5.68
CA THR A 13 21.61 12.93 -5.46
C THR A 13 21.45 12.61 -3.97
N ILE A 14 22.41 13.05 -3.13
CA ILE A 14 22.38 12.92 -1.68
C ILE A 14 21.18 13.70 -1.12
N SER A 15 21.07 14.99 -1.45
CA SER A 15 20.00 15.85 -0.98
C SER A 15 18.63 15.30 -1.38
N LYS A 16 18.49 14.81 -2.61
CA LYS A 16 17.21 14.23 -3.09
C LYS A 16 16.84 12.94 -2.37
N LEU A 17 17.80 12.03 -2.14
CA LEU A 17 17.54 10.80 -1.40
C LEU A 17 17.20 11.07 0.06
N GLN A 18 17.84 12.04 0.71
CA GLN A 18 17.52 12.48 2.06
C GLN A 18 16.11 13.04 2.13
N GLN A 19 15.73 13.94 1.22
CA GLN A 19 14.37 14.48 1.11
C GLN A 19 13.31 13.39 0.96
N LEU A 20 13.57 12.40 0.09
CA LEU A 20 12.64 11.29 -0.11
C LEU A 20 12.56 10.36 1.11
N ALA A 21 13.60 10.29 1.94
CA ALA A 21 13.63 9.47 3.14
C ALA A 21 12.95 10.11 4.36
N GLU A 22 12.62 11.39 4.30
CA GLU A 22 11.87 12.06 5.38
C GLU A 22 10.47 11.49 5.53
N LYS A 23 9.83 11.10 4.41
CA LYS A 23 8.47 10.50 4.40
C LYS A 23 8.30 9.51 3.23
N PRO A 24 8.16 8.22 3.43
CA PRO A 24 8.46 7.38 4.59
C PRO A 24 9.94 6.93 4.64
N PRO A 25 10.54 6.84 5.83
CA PRO A 25 11.99 6.56 5.98
C PRO A 25 12.41 5.13 5.62
N THR A 26 11.48 4.26 5.27
CA THR A 26 11.71 2.80 5.21
C THR A 26 11.55 2.20 3.82
N GLU A 27 11.53 3.00 2.76
CA GLU A 27 11.42 2.51 1.38
C GLU A 27 12.73 1.87 0.87
N GLY A 28 12.60 0.91 -0.04
CA GLY A 28 13.76 0.28 -0.69
C GLY A 28 14.33 1.13 -1.81
N GLN A 29 15.59 0.85 -2.20
CA GLN A 29 16.31 1.56 -3.25
C GLN A 29 15.52 1.67 -4.57
N ASP A 30 14.90 0.59 -5.02
CA ASP A 30 14.19 0.56 -6.30
C ASP A 30 12.97 1.49 -6.31
N LEU A 31 12.32 1.63 -5.14
CA LEU A 31 11.18 2.54 -4.99
C LEU A 31 11.64 4.01 -5.00
N TYR A 32 12.73 4.36 -4.30
CA TYR A 32 13.31 5.70 -4.39
C TYR A 32 13.74 6.04 -5.83
N TYR A 33 14.36 5.08 -6.52
CA TYR A 33 14.72 5.28 -7.92
C TYR A 33 13.47 5.54 -8.80
N SER A 34 12.40 4.78 -8.60
CA SER A 34 11.15 4.97 -9.34
C SER A 34 10.52 6.34 -9.04
N ARG A 35 10.52 6.80 -7.79
CA ARG A 35 10.04 8.16 -7.41
C ARG A 35 10.88 9.27 -8.07
N ILE A 36 12.21 9.10 -8.10
CA ILE A 36 13.13 10.03 -8.79
C ILE A 36 12.79 10.10 -10.29
N ARG A 37 12.53 8.96 -10.91
CA ARG A 37 12.14 8.90 -12.33
C ARG A 37 10.79 9.54 -12.61
N GLN A 38 9.79 9.35 -11.76
CA GLN A 38 8.47 10.01 -11.85
C GLN A 38 8.56 11.54 -11.76
N GLN A 39 9.52 12.06 -10.98
CA GLN A 39 9.78 13.51 -10.89
C GLN A 39 10.57 14.08 -12.08
N GLY A 40 10.77 13.28 -13.15
CA GLY A 40 11.45 13.70 -14.37
C GLY A 40 12.97 13.65 -14.33
N LEU A 41 13.59 13.28 -13.19
CA LEU A 41 15.03 13.21 -13.04
C LEU A 41 15.58 11.92 -13.69
N ARG A 42 16.36 12.08 -14.78
CA ARG A 42 16.90 10.96 -15.58
C ARG A 42 18.28 10.50 -15.07
N TRP A 43 18.43 10.32 -13.75
CA TRP A 43 19.68 9.85 -13.20
C TRP A 43 19.94 8.37 -13.50
N ASN A 44 21.23 7.99 -13.59
CA ASN A 44 21.63 6.61 -13.78
C ASN A 44 21.35 5.79 -12.51
N TYR A 45 20.73 4.62 -12.65
CA TYR A 45 20.42 3.70 -11.56
C TYR A 45 21.66 3.38 -10.71
N LYS A 46 22.83 3.12 -11.35
CA LYS A 46 24.08 2.83 -10.64
C LYS A 46 24.56 4.01 -9.77
N ARG A 47 24.33 5.27 -10.22
CA ARG A 47 24.64 6.47 -9.43
C ARG A 47 23.74 6.51 -8.17
N VAL A 48 22.44 6.40 -8.34
CA VAL A 48 21.48 6.42 -7.23
C VAL A 48 21.77 5.29 -6.25
N ARG A 49 22.02 4.06 -6.76
CA ARG A 49 22.36 2.91 -5.91
C ARG A 49 23.63 3.15 -5.07
N ARG A 50 24.68 3.70 -5.66
CA ARG A 50 25.92 3.96 -4.98
C ARG A 50 25.73 4.97 -3.83
N VAL A 51 24.99 6.06 -4.09
CA VAL A 51 24.70 7.07 -3.07
C VAL A 51 23.77 6.52 -1.99
N TYR A 52 22.76 5.74 -2.35
CA TYR A 52 21.87 5.07 -1.40
C TYR A 52 22.63 4.17 -0.41
N LEU A 53 23.62 3.39 -0.92
CA LEU A 53 24.49 2.56 -0.07
C LEU A 53 25.45 3.40 0.77
N LEU A 54 25.99 4.50 0.23
CA LEU A 54 26.86 5.43 0.95
C LEU A 54 26.16 6.06 2.14
N LEU A 55 24.87 6.40 1.98
CA LEU A 55 24.03 6.95 3.05
C LEU A 55 23.57 5.89 4.08
N GLY A 56 23.93 4.63 3.90
CA GLY A 56 23.53 3.55 4.82
C GLY A 56 22.02 3.26 4.86
N MET A 57 21.28 3.68 3.84
CA MET A 57 19.82 3.55 3.79
C MET A 57 19.33 2.12 3.54
N ASN A 58 20.24 1.17 3.32
CA ASN A 58 19.88 -0.21 3.05
C ASN A 58 19.37 -0.92 4.31
N ARG A 59 18.19 -1.51 4.21
CA ARG A 59 17.62 -2.33 5.27
C ARG A 59 18.43 -3.61 5.50
N ARG A 60 18.68 -3.97 6.76
CA ARG A 60 19.20 -5.29 7.10
C ARG A 60 18.11 -6.34 6.77
N ARG A 61 18.42 -7.26 5.85
CA ARG A 61 17.54 -8.40 5.58
C ARG A 61 17.53 -9.34 6.79
N LYS A 62 16.34 -9.59 7.37
CA LYS A 62 16.19 -10.71 8.32
C LYS A 62 16.44 -12.01 7.56
N ILE A 63 17.36 -12.85 8.07
CA ILE A 63 17.60 -14.18 7.51
C ILE A 63 16.31 -14.99 7.68
N ARG A 64 15.66 -15.33 6.56
CA ARG A 64 14.49 -16.21 6.59
C ARG A 64 14.93 -17.65 6.46
N ARG A 65 14.45 -18.53 7.34
CA ARG A 65 14.55 -19.97 7.12
C ARG A 65 13.79 -20.32 5.83
N ARG A 66 14.41 -21.11 4.94
CA ARG A 66 13.73 -21.64 3.75
C ARG A 66 12.60 -22.57 4.21
N VAL A 67 11.37 -22.17 3.99
CA VAL A 67 10.20 -23.03 4.10
C VAL A 67 9.98 -23.66 2.71
N PRO A 68 9.58 -24.94 2.61
CA PRO A 68 9.26 -25.56 1.32
C PRO A 68 8.31 -24.68 0.51
N ALA A 69 8.58 -24.55 -0.79
CA ALA A 69 7.72 -23.75 -1.68
C ALA A 69 6.31 -24.35 -1.68
N ARG A 70 5.33 -23.61 -1.21
CA ARG A 70 3.92 -23.96 -1.38
C ARG A 70 3.53 -23.65 -2.81
N VAL A 71 2.74 -24.55 -3.43
CA VAL A 71 2.13 -24.30 -4.73
C VAL A 71 1.27 -23.05 -4.61
N GLN A 72 1.70 -21.98 -5.29
CA GLN A 72 1.00 -20.70 -5.28
C GLN A 72 -0.05 -20.75 -6.40
N VAL A 73 -1.33 -20.78 -6.04
CA VAL A 73 -2.40 -20.51 -7.00
C VAL A 73 -2.51 -18.99 -7.08
N PRO A 74 -2.27 -18.37 -8.26
CA PRO A 74 -2.41 -16.93 -8.40
C PRO A 74 -3.83 -16.48 -8.01
N LEU A 75 -3.92 -15.35 -7.29
CA LEU A 75 -5.21 -14.71 -7.05
C LEU A 75 -5.78 -14.25 -8.39
N ALA A 76 -7.05 -14.55 -8.63
CA ALA A 76 -7.77 -13.93 -9.75
C ALA A 76 -7.74 -12.41 -9.58
N VAL A 77 -7.18 -11.72 -10.57
CA VAL A 77 -7.17 -10.25 -10.59
C VAL A 77 -8.53 -9.81 -11.13
N PRO A 78 -9.27 -8.95 -10.43
CA PRO A 78 -10.50 -8.36 -10.96
C PRO A 78 -10.22 -7.62 -12.27
N GLU A 79 -11.22 -7.56 -13.15
CA GLU A 79 -11.07 -6.94 -14.47
C GLU A 79 -11.37 -5.43 -14.45
N GLN A 80 -12.09 -4.96 -13.43
CA GLN A 80 -12.50 -3.56 -13.27
C GLN A 80 -12.57 -3.14 -11.81
N ALA A 81 -12.47 -1.82 -11.58
CA ALA A 81 -12.63 -1.23 -10.25
C ALA A 81 -14.04 -1.52 -9.68
N GLY A 82 -14.11 -1.69 -8.36
CA GLY A 82 -15.38 -2.01 -7.68
C GLY A 82 -15.86 -3.46 -7.86
N GLN A 83 -15.14 -4.31 -8.59
CA GLN A 83 -15.51 -5.71 -8.71
C GLN A 83 -15.26 -6.48 -7.41
N MET A 84 -14.14 -6.23 -6.75
CA MET A 84 -13.72 -6.91 -5.52
C MET A 84 -13.00 -5.94 -4.60
N TRP A 85 -13.51 -5.78 -3.38
CA TRP A 85 -12.80 -5.10 -2.31
C TRP A 85 -12.28 -6.12 -1.30
N SER A 86 -11.04 -6.00 -0.90
CA SER A 86 -10.48 -6.79 0.20
C SER A 86 -10.46 -5.96 1.48
N MET A 87 -10.86 -6.59 2.59
CA MET A 87 -10.84 -5.97 3.92
C MET A 87 -10.06 -6.83 4.89
N ASP A 88 -9.35 -6.17 5.80
CA ASP A 88 -8.64 -6.84 6.89
C ASP A 88 -8.41 -5.91 8.08
N PHE A 89 -8.20 -6.50 9.24
CA PHE A 89 -7.86 -5.78 10.45
C PHE A 89 -6.37 -5.87 10.76
N MET A 90 -5.83 -4.76 11.23
CA MET A 90 -4.56 -4.77 11.94
C MET A 90 -4.79 -4.37 13.40
N SER A 91 -3.88 -4.79 14.27
CA SER A 91 -3.90 -4.41 15.68
C SER A 91 -2.52 -3.96 16.12
N ASP A 92 -2.48 -2.94 16.97
CA ASP A 92 -1.26 -2.43 17.58
C ASP A 92 -1.56 -1.74 18.92
N VAL A 93 -0.56 -1.11 19.54
CA VAL A 93 -0.66 -0.44 20.82
C VAL A 93 -0.07 0.96 20.75
N LEU A 94 -0.70 1.91 21.42
CA LEU A 94 -0.17 3.26 21.63
C LEU A 94 0.94 3.25 22.69
N VAL A 95 1.68 4.35 22.84
CA VAL A 95 2.71 4.55 23.87
C VAL A 95 2.16 4.29 25.28
N ASN A 96 0.93 4.72 25.54
CA ASN A 96 0.22 4.47 26.80
C ASN A 96 -0.29 3.02 26.97
N LYS A 97 0.15 2.08 26.10
CA LYS A 97 -0.21 0.67 26.08
C LYS A 97 -1.70 0.38 25.77
N ARG A 98 -2.47 1.39 25.38
CA ARG A 98 -3.85 1.20 24.94
C ARG A 98 -3.87 0.54 23.56
N LYS A 99 -4.58 -0.58 23.46
CA LYS A 99 -4.74 -1.31 22.17
C LYS A 99 -5.67 -0.55 21.24
N PHE A 100 -5.36 -0.60 19.96
CA PHE A 100 -6.23 -0.13 18.89
C PHE A 100 -6.24 -1.12 17.72
N ARG A 101 -7.20 -0.95 16.85
CA ARG A 101 -7.31 -1.70 15.59
C ARG A 101 -7.46 -0.72 14.44
N THR A 102 -7.00 -1.11 13.26
CA THR A 102 -7.34 -0.43 12.02
C THR A 102 -8.19 -1.36 11.16
N LEU A 103 -9.22 -0.84 10.50
CA LEU A 103 -9.91 -1.49 9.40
C LEU A 103 -9.34 -0.93 8.11
N ASN A 104 -8.80 -1.80 7.28
CA ASN A 104 -8.19 -1.44 6.01
C ASN A 104 -9.05 -2.02 4.88
N ILE A 105 -9.34 -1.22 3.87
CA ILE A 105 -10.15 -1.58 2.70
C ILE A 105 -9.40 -1.16 1.45
N ILE A 106 -9.19 -2.09 0.51
CA ILE A 106 -8.56 -1.80 -0.79
C ILE A 106 -9.40 -2.33 -1.93
N ASP A 107 -9.28 -1.72 -3.10
CA ASP A 107 -9.77 -2.29 -4.34
C ASP A 107 -8.73 -3.27 -4.93
N ASP A 108 -9.12 -4.51 -5.13
CA ASP A 108 -8.23 -5.55 -5.65
C ASP A 108 -7.81 -5.34 -7.11
N PHE A 109 -8.54 -4.54 -7.88
CA PHE A 109 -8.21 -4.25 -9.27
C PHE A 109 -6.98 -3.35 -9.39
N ASN A 110 -7.03 -2.18 -8.78
CA ASN A 110 -6.02 -1.14 -8.92
C ASN A 110 -5.14 -0.96 -7.67
N ARG A 111 -5.38 -1.73 -6.59
CA ARG A 111 -4.68 -1.65 -5.31
C ARG A 111 -4.90 -0.34 -4.54
N GLN A 112 -5.86 0.48 -4.94
CA GLN A 112 -6.18 1.74 -4.30
C GLN A 112 -6.63 1.51 -2.85
N ALA A 113 -6.12 2.31 -1.93
CA ALA A 113 -6.59 2.36 -0.56
C ALA A 113 -7.93 3.11 -0.50
N LEU A 114 -9.01 2.39 -0.21
CA LEU A 114 -10.35 2.99 -0.17
C LEU A 114 -10.68 3.53 1.21
N SER A 115 -10.18 2.87 2.27
CA SER A 115 -10.34 3.31 3.66
C SER A 115 -9.26 2.70 4.54
N LEU A 116 -8.80 3.47 5.51
CA LEU A 116 -7.97 3.04 6.62
C LEU A 116 -8.43 3.80 7.86
N GLU A 117 -9.16 3.12 8.73
CA GLU A 117 -9.76 3.74 9.92
C GLU A 117 -9.22 3.11 11.19
N ALA A 118 -8.69 3.94 12.07
CA ALA A 118 -8.20 3.53 13.37
C ALA A 118 -9.24 3.73 14.46
N ALA A 119 -9.43 2.74 15.34
CA ALA A 119 -10.32 2.84 16.49
C ALA A 119 -9.88 1.94 17.65
N TYR A 120 -10.28 2.31 18.86
CA TYR A 120 -10.08 1.45 20.02
C TYR A 120 -10.95 0.20 20.00
N SER A 121 -12.12 0.31 19.37
CA SER A 121 -13.06 -0.79 19.19
C SER A 121 -13.65 -0.73 17.77
N MET A 122 -13.81 -1.88 17.14
CA MET A 122 -14.27 -2.00 15.77
C MET A 122 -15.39 -3.06 15.68
N PRO A 123 -16.56 -2.82 16.30
CA PRO A 123 -17.70 -3.74 16.21
C PRO A 123 -18.26 -3.74 14.77
N ALA A 124 -19.04 -4.77 14.42
CA ALA A 124 -19.63 -4.92 13.11
C ALA A 124 -20.45 -3.69 12.65
N SER A 125 -21.15 -3.03 13.58
CA SER A 125 -21.88 -1.78 13.27
C SER A 125 -20.97 -0.65 12.82
N ARG A 126 -19.76 -0.53 13.39
CA ARG A 126 -18.78 0.47 12.94
C ARG A 126 -18.20 0.08 11.57
N VAL A 127 -17.97 -1.21 11.33
CA VAL A 127 -17.52 -1.70 10.02
C VAL A 127 -18.52 -1.34 8.94
N THR A 128 -19.82 -1.54 9.17
CA THR A 128 -20.86 -1.17 8.20
C THR A 128 -20.93 0.34 7.98
N GLN A 129 -20.80 1.17 9.01
CA GLN A 129 -20.74 2.63 8.86
C GLN A 129 -19.55 3.10 8.02
N ILE A 130 -18.37 2.48 8.20
CA ILE A 130 -17.18 2.78 7.39
C ILE A 130 -17.44 2.40 5.94
N LEU A 131 -18.00 1.22 5.70
CA LEU A 131 -18.35 0.77 4.35
C LEU A 131 -19.38 1.68 3.68
N GLU A 132 -20.40 2.14 4.39
CA GLU A 132 -21.41 3.08 3.85
C GLU A 132 -20.76 4.38 3.37
N ARG A 133 -19.83 4.97 4.15
CA ARG A 133 -19.06 6.15 3.71
C ARG A 133 -18.20 5.83 2.51
N THR A 134 -17.46 4.73 2.55
CA THR A 134 -16.59 4.31 1.45
C THR A 134 -17.37 4.07 0.17
N ILE A 135 -18.57 3.46 0.27
CA ILE A 135 -19.48 3.25 -0.86
C ILE A 135 -20.00 4.57 -1.42
N ALA A 136 -20.35 5.52 -0.56
CA ALA A 136 -20.81 6.85 -1.00
C ALA A 136 -19.74 7.61 -1.80
N GLU A 137 -18.46 7.42 -1.48
CA GLU A 137 -17.33 8.10 -2.12
C GLU A 137 -16.80 7.36 -3.36
N GLN A 138 -16.73 6.03 -3.31
CA GLN A 138 -16.02 5.21 -4.31
C GLN A 138 -16.95 4.36 -5.18
N GLY A 139 -18.25 4.36 -4.91
CA GLY A 139 -19.20 3.45 -5.52
C GLY A 139 -19.28 2.10 -4.80
N LYS A 140 -20.29 1.31 -5.14
CA LYS A 140 -20.59 0.04 -4.48
C LYS A 140 -19.77 -1.11 -5.08
N PRO A 141 -19.09 -1.96 -4.26
CA PRO A 141 -18.44 -3.15 -4.78
C PRO A 141 -19.45 -4.26 -5.10
N ARG A 142 -19.11 -5.14 -6.03
CA ARG A 142 -19.89 -6.37 -6.27
C ARG A 142 -19.62 -7.41 -5.18
N CYS A 143 -18.40 -7.49 -4.71
CA CYS A 143 -17.97 -8.49 -3.75
C CYS A 143 -17.00 -7.90 -2.74
N ILE A 144 -17.13 -8.33 -1.49
CA ILE A 144 -16.16 -8.05 -0.42
C ILE A 144 -15.48 -9.34 -0.03
N ARG A 145 -14.14 -9.32 0.02
CA ARG A 145 -13.32 -10.40 0.55
C ARG A 145 -12.86 -10.04 1.94
N ALA A 146 -13.08 -10.95 2.90
CA ALA A 146 -12.67 -10.79 4.27
C ALA A 146 -12.25 -12.14 4.89
N ASP A 147 -11.53 -12.10 6.00
CA ASP A 147 -11.29 -13.27 6.81
C ASP A 147 -12.56 -13.71 7.57
N ASN A 148 -12.45 -14.80 8.35
CA ASN A 148 -13.54 -15.29 9.19
C ASN A 148 -13.55 -14.59 10.58
N GLY A 149 -13.15 -13.33 10.67
CA GLY A 149 -13.21 -12.55 11.89
C GLY A 149 -14.64 -12.43 12.43
N PRO A 150 -14.83 -12.39 13.76
CA PRO A 150 -16.17 -12.36 14.37
C PRO A 150 -17.02 -11.18 13.89
N GLU A 151 -16.42 -10.07 13.55
CA GLU A 151 -17.09 -8.90 13.02
C GLU A 151 -17.68 -9.16 11.64
N PHE A 152 -16.94 -9.85 10.76
CA PHE A 152 -17.34 -10.13 9.38
C PHE A 152 -18.32 -11.32 9.26
N ILE A 153 -18.28 -12.28 10.20
CA ILE A 153 -19.24 -13.40 10.22
C ILE A 153 -20.50 -13.07 11.03
N SER A 154 -20.57 -11.90 11.67
CA SER A 154 -21.72 -11.49 12.47
C SER A 154 -23.00 -11.44 11.64
N LYS A 155 -24.14 -11.73 12.27
CA LYS A 155 -25.43 -11.69 11.61
C LYS A 155 -25.71 -10.29 11.02
N GLY A 156 -25.47 -9.23 11.80
CA GLY A 156 -25.70 -7.85 11.35
C GLY A 156 -24.88 -7.46 10.13
N PHE A 157 -23.62 -7.84 10.06
CA PHE A 157 -22.78 -7.57 8.89
C PHE A 157 -23.27 -8.31 7.64
N ARG A 158 -23.63 -9.60 7.77
CA ARG A 158 -24.14 -10.39 6.66
C ARG A 158 -25.48 -9.88 6.13
N GLU A 159 -26.41 -9.51 7.03
CA GLU A 159 -27.70 -8.93 6.67
C GLU A 159 -27.53 -7.59 5.97
N TRP A 160 -26.62 -6.76 6.45
CA TRP A 160 -26.28 -5.49 5.81
C TRP A 160 -25.72 -5.72 4.39
N CYS A 161 -24.74 -6.58 4.21
CA CYS A 161 -24.21 -6.90 2.87
C CYS A 161 -25.32 -7.41 1.93
N SER A 162 -26.19 -8.29 2.43
CA SER A 162 -27.32 -8.80 1.65
C SER A 162 -28.30 -7.69 1.24
N SER A 163 -28.59 -6.74 2.14
CA SER A 163 -29.45 -5.58 1.84
C SER A 163 -28.85 -4.63 0.80
N GLN A 164 -27.53 -4.65 0.67
CA GLN A 164 -26.78 -3.86 -0.31
C GLN A 164 -26.49 -4.64 -1.60
N ASP A 165 -26.95 -5.86 -1.78
CA ASP A 165 -26.57 -6.76 -2.90
C ASP A 165 -25.06 -6.97 -3.03
N ILE A 166 -24.33 -7.01 -1.90
CA ILE A 166 -22.91 -7.24 -1.88
C ILE A 166 -22.63 -8.69 -1.51
N THR A 167 -21.93 -9.42 -2.38
CA THR A 167 -21.49 -10.79 -2.10
C THR A 167 -20.32 -10.79 -1.14
N ILE A 168 -20.32 -11.69 -0.16
CA ILE A 168 -19.16 -11.87 0.75
C ILE A 168 -18.39 -13.11 0.33
N GLN A 169 -17.09 -12.95 0.10
CA GLN A 169 -16.16 -14.05 -0.14
C GLN A 169 -15.25 -14.24 1.08
N TYR A 170 -15.53 -15.25 1.87
CA TYR A 170 -14.68 -15.58 3.01
C TYR A 170 -13.43 -16.36 2.58
N ILE A 171 -12.30 -16.04 3.22
CA ILE A 171 -11.04 -16.74 3.02
C ILE A 171 -11.15 -18.15 3.62
N GLN A 172 -10.73 -19.13 2.85
CA GLN A 172 -10.73 -20.52 3.34
C GLN A 172 -9.67 -20.70 4.45
N PRO A 173 -9.99 -21.41 5.53
CA PRO A 173 -9.02 -21.73 6.57
C PRO A 173 -7.74 -22.35 5.99
N GLY A 174 -6.58 -21.84 6.40
CA GLY A 174 -5.27 -22.32 5.93
C GLY A 174 -4.84 -21.82 4.54
N LYS A 175 -5.61 -20.94 3.89
CA LYS A 175 -5.27 -20.34 2.60
C LYS A 175 -5.10 -18.80 2.69
N PRO A 176 -4.14 -18.26 3.48
CA PRO A 176 -3.94 -16.82 3.64
C PRO A 176 -3.65 -16.12 2.31
N MET A 177 -3.08 -16.83 1.34
CA MET A 177 -2.80 -16.28 0.02
C MET A 177 -4.05 -15.75 -0.71
N GLN A 178 -5.26 -16.18 -0.33
CA GLN A 178 -6.49 -15.65 -0.89
C GLN A 178 -6.73 -14.18 -0.53
N ASN A 179 -6.02 -13.62 0.47
CA ASN A 179 -6.07 -12.21 0.85
C ASN A 179 -4.75 -11.46 0.57
N GLY A 180 -3.93 -11.98 -0.34
CA GLY A 180 -2.55 -11.52 -0.55
C GLY A 180 -2.41 -10.03 -0.91
N TYR A 181 -3.45 -9.40 -1.49
CA TYR A 181 -3.40 -7.99 -1.85
C TYR A 181 -3.48 -7.09 -0.61
N ILE A 182 -4.47 -7.32 0.26
CA ILE A 182 -4.59 -6.56 1.51
C ILE A 182 -3.47 -6.90 2.49
N GLU A 183 -2.98 -8.15 2.53
CA GLU A 183 -1.82 -8.52 3.36
C GLU A 183 -0.57 -7.73 2.95
N ARG A 184 -0.36 -7.53 1.64
CA ARG A 184 0.75 -6.70 1.13
C ARG A 184 0.56 -5.23 1.48
N PHE A 185 -0.66 -4.70 1.36
CA PHE A 185 -1.01 -3.35 1.79
C PHE A 185 -0.72 -3.18 3.29
N ASN A 186 -1.26 -4.05 4.13
CA ASN A 186 -1.09 -4.04 5.58
C ASN A 186 0.39 -4.10 5.98
N ARG A 187 1.18 -4.93 5.31
CA ARG A 187 2.63 -4.98 5.55
C ARG A 187 3.28 -3.65 5.23
N THR A 188 2.92 -3.03 4.11
CA THR A 188 3.49 -1.74 3.71
C THR A 188 3.13 -0.65 4.70
N PHE A 189 1.86 -0.59 5.12
CA PHE A 189 1.39 0.35 6.15
C PHE A 189 2.12 0.13 7.48
N ARG A 190 2.23 -1.13 7.93
CA ARG A 190 2.98 -1.45 9.15
C ARG A 190 4.41 -0.97 9.08
N GLU A 191 5.13 -1.32 8.00
CA GLU A 191 6.52 -0.97 7.83
C GLU A 191 6.77 0.54 7.69
N ASN A 192 5.85 1.28 7.09
CA ASN A 192 6.02 2.72 6.85
C ASN A 192 5.50 3.57 8.00
N ILE A 193 4.50 3.11 8.73
CA ILE A 193 3.80 3.91 9.75
C ILE A 193 3.91 3.26 11.13
N LEU A 194 3.36 2.07 11.34
CA LEU A 194 3.25 1.51 12.68
C LEU A 194 4.60 1.15 13.30
N ASP A 195 5.56 0.65 12.50
CA ASP A 195 6.90 0.31 12.96
C ASP A 195 7.88 1.51 12.92
N ALA A 196 7.49 2.61 12.28
CA ALA A 196 8.34 3.78 12.08
C ALA A 196 8.09 4.89 13.11
N TYR A 197 6.89 4.96 13.68
CA TYR A 197 6.47 6.03 14.58
C TYR A 197 5.90 5.48 15.88
N LEU A 198 5.97 6.29 16.93
CA LEU A 198 5.31 6.06 18.22
C LEU A 198 4.13 7.04 18.35
N PHE A 199 2.95 6.54 18.70
CA PHE A 199 1.74 7.32 18.77
C PHE A 199 1.28 7.49 20.21
N GLU A 200 1.03 8.72 20.63
CA GLU A 200 0.49 9.04 21.95
C GLU A 200 -1.03 8.84 21.99
N ASP A 201 -1.70 9.18 20.89
CA ASP A 201 -3.14 9.01 20.74
C ASP A 201 -3.52 8.52 19.32
N ILE A 202 -4.80 8.15 19.19
CA ILE A 202 -5.32 7.57 17.94
C ILE A 202 -5.51 8.61 16.83
N ASN A 203 -5.66 9.91 17.18
CA ASN A 203 -5.85 10.96 16.18
C ASN A 203 -4.53 11.25 15.46
N GLN A 204 -3.39 11.22 16.18
CA GLN A 204 -2.07 11.32 15.55
C GLN A 204 -1.86 10.21 14.53
N LEU A 205 -2.23 8.96 14.91
CA LEU A 205 -2.17 7.83 13.99
C LEU A 205 -3.07 8.06 12.77
N GLN A 206 -4.32 8.50 12.97
CA GLN A 206 -5.26 8.70 11.86
C GLN A 206 -4.77 9.79 10.91
N CYS A 207 -4.31 10.93 11.41
CA CYS A 207 -3.76 12.00 10.57
C CYS A 207 -2.60 11.49 9.71
N LEU A 208 -1.67 10.75 10.30
CA LEU A 208 -0.52 10.22 9.55
C LEU A 208 -0.93 9.11 8.58
N ALA A 209 -1.95 8.32 8.92
CA ALA A 209 -2.51 7.31 8.03
C ALA A 209 -3.20 7.95 6.81
N ASP A 210 -3.92 9.05 6.99
CA ASP A 210 -4.59 9.78 5.91
C ASP A 210 -3.56 10.40 4.95
N GLU A 211 -2.49 11.03 5.48
CA GLU A 211 -1.37 11.52 4.65
C GLU A 211 -0.69 10.38 3.88
N TRP A 212 -0.49 9.24 4.54
CA TRP A 212 0.15 8.09 3.93
C TRP A 212 -0.69 7.46 2.81
N ILE A 213 -2.02 7.40 2.95
CA ILE A 213 -2.93 6.94 1.89
C ILE A 213 -2.78 7.83 0.64
N GLN A 214 -2.70 9.14 0.81
CA GLN A 214 -2.49 10.06 -0.31
C GLN A 214 -1.15 9.76 -1.01
N ASP A 215 -0.07 9.57 -0.27
CA ASP A 215 1.21 9.18 -0.85
C ASP A 215 1.14 7.79 -1.52
N TYR A 216 0.49 6.82 -0.89
CA TYR A 216 0.33 5.46 -1.39
C TYR A 216 -0.43 5.43 -2.71
N ASP A 217 -1.53 6.16 -2.83
CA ASP A 217 -2.39 6.12 -4.00
C ASP A 217 -1.90 7.00 -5.15
N TYR A 218 -1.31 8.16 -4.86
CA TYR A 218 -0.97 9.16 -5.89
C TYR A 218 0.52 9.27 -6.20
N ASN A 219 1.40 8.89 -5.28
CA ASN A 219 2.84 9.09 -5.46
C ASN A 219 3.67 7.81 -5.41
N ARG A 220 3.12 6.71 -4.88
CA ARG A 220 3.86 5.46 -4.76
C ARG A 220 3.73 4.60 -6.02
N PRO A 221 4.83 4.32 -6.75
CA PRO A 221 4.79 3.39 -7.88
C PRO A 221 4.65 1.94 -7.41
N HIS A 222 3.80 1.17 -8.08
CA HIS A 222 3.54 -0.23 -7.79
C HIS A 222 4.04 -1.12 -8.93
N GLU A 223 4.98 -2.00 -8.63
CA GLU A 223 5.53 -2.96 -9.61
C GLU A 223 4.43 -3.82 -10.24
N ALA A 224 3.47 -4.29 -9.42
CA ALA A 224 2.34 -5.08 -9.89
C ALA A 224 1.37 -4.33 -10.83
N LEU A 225 1.48 -3.01 -10.90
CA LEU A 225 0.70 -2.13 -11.80
C LEU A 225 1.56 -1.58 -12.95
N GLY A 226 2.72 -2.21 -13.23
CA GLY A 226 3.64 -1.75 -14.26
C GLY A 226 4.44 -0.50 -13.86
N GLY A 227 4.63 -0.26 -12.57
CA GLY A 227 5.41 0.87 -12.04
C GLY A 227 4.64 2.19 -11.96
N VAL A 228 3.32 2.17 -12.15
CA VAL A 228 2.45 3.34 -11.98
C VAL A 228 1.78 3.34 -10.61
N THR A 229 1.17 4.46 -10.25
CA THR A 229 0.42 4.60 -8.99
C THR A 229 -0.98 4.00 -9.11
N PRO A 230 -1.63 3.58 -7.99
CA PRO A 230 -3.00 3.08 -7.98
C PRO A 230 -4.01 4.01 -8.65
N ALA A 231 -3.96 5.31 -8.33
CA ALA A 231 -4.85 6.32 -8.89
C ALA A 231 -4.65 6.47 -10.41
N TYR A 232 -3.40 6.54 -10.87
CA TYR A 232 -3.08 6.66 -12.30
C TYR A 232 -3.47 5.39 -13.08
N PHE A 233 -3.26 4.19 -12.49
CA PHE A 233 -3.70 2.93 -13.09
C PHE A 233 -5.22 2.90 -13.29
N LYS A 234 -5.99 3.39 -12.30
CA LYS A 234 -7.45 3.52 -12.41
C LYS A 234 -7.84 4.41 -13.59
N GLN A 235 -7.22 5.59 -13.72
CA GLN A 235 -7.48 6.53 -14.82
C GLN A 235 -7.22 5.89 -16.20
N ILE A 236 -6.08 5.26 -16.40
CA ILE A 236 -5.74 4.60 -17.68
C ILE A 236 -6.75 3.51 -18.04
N LYS A 237 -7.18 2.72 -17.05
CA LYS A 237 -8.04 1.57 -17.30
C LYS A 237 -9.52 1.91 -17.38
N CYS A 238 -9.96 3.00 -16.74
CA CYS A 238 -11.36 3.45 -16.77
C CYS A 238 -11.67 4.42 -17.91
N GLY A 239 -10.71 4.77 -18.77
CA GLY A 239 -10.99 5.46 -20.03
C GLY A 239 -10.93 6.99 -19.99
N ASP A 240 -10.41 7.61 -18.93
CA ASP A 240 -10.12 9.05 -18.93
C ASP A 240 -8.82 9.34 -19.69
N MET A 241 -8.85 9.13 -21.01
CA MET A 241 -7.66 9.16 -21.89
C MET A 241 -7.14 10.57 -22.23
N GLU A 242 -7.74 11.65 -21.75
CA GLU A 242 -7.34 13.00 -22.18
C GLU A 242 -6.06 13.54 -21.53
N ASN A 243 -5.56 12.90 -20.46
CA ASN A 243 -4.34 13.36 -19.78
C ASN A 243 -3.17 12.35 -19.74
N ALA A 244 -3.23 11.27 -20.51
CA ALA A 244 -2.27 10.15 -20.42
C ALA A 244 -0.94 10.38 -21.16
N THR A 245 -0.73 11.50 -21.85
CA THR A 245 0.43 11.68 -22.76
C THR A 245 1.75 12.06 -22.09
N ALA A 246 1.81 12.23 -20.78
CA ALA A 246 3.01 12.71 -20.10
C ALA A 246 3.98 11.63 -19.58
N PHE A 247 3.63 10.34 -19.52
CA PHE A 247 4.42 9.32 -18.80
C PHE A 247 4.84 8.07 -19.59
N THR A 248 4.57 8.00 -20.88
CA THR A 248 5.02 6.87 -21.70
C THR A 248 6.26 7.23 -22.49
N THR A 249 7.44 6.99 -21.97
CA THR A 249 8.60 6.57 -22.76
C THR A 249 9.66 5.96 -21.85
N SER A 250 9.77 4.66 -21.81
CA SER A 250 11.03 3.97 -22.08
C SER A 250 10.86 2.47 -22.20
N PRO A 251 11.29 1.89 -23.32
CA PRO A 251 11.55 0.45 -23.41
C PRO A 251 12.87 0.13 -22.70
N HIS A 252 12.91 -1.01 -22.11
CA HIS A 252 14.15 -1.67 -21.73
C HIS A 252 14.99 -1.95 -22.96
N LEU A 253 16.20 -1.47 -22.99
CA LEU A 253 17.38 -2.02 -23.64
C LEU A 253 18.55 -1.93 -22.68
#